data_92981e9b65ccdd41cec7734e93cb8a12
#
_entry.id   92981e9b65ccdd41cec7734e93cb8a12
#
_cell.length_a   1.000
_cell.length_b   1.000
_cell.length_c   1.000
_cell.angle_alpha   90.00
_cell.angle_beta   90.00
_cell.angle_gamma   90.00
#
_symmetry.space_group_name_H-M   'P 1'
#
loop_
_entity.id
_entity.type
_entity.pdbx_description
1 polymer ?
#
loop_
_entity_poly.entity_id
_entity_poly.type
_entity_poly.pdbx_seq_one_letter_code
_entity_poly.pdbx_strand_id
1 'polypeptide(L)'
;MSMSKSLRVICVSSLLFAAVGGGAYAQHAHSHAAPNGGQVQKIGKFEAELAVKGAQATLYVTDENDKKVDAGSMAATAVVLAKGNQQKTVEMRPAGENKLASAIDFPVEGKFRATVTLRDGTAEVGKARYSLDAK
;
A
#
# COMPACT_ATOMS: atom_id res chain seq x y z
N MET A 1 -73.81 35.37 27.67
CA MET A 1 -73.46 34.06 27.14
C MET A 1 -72.18 34.21 26.33
N SER A 2 -71.07 33.83 26.89
CA SER A 2 -69.81 33.93 26.27
C SER A 2 -69.44 32.61 25.58
N MET A 3 -69.35 32.61 24.29
CA MET A 3 -68.86 31.46 23.55
C MET A 3 -67.34 31.61 23.37
N SER A 4 -66.64 30.87 24.18
CA SER A 4 -65.18 30.78 24.04
C SER A 4 -64.81 29.91 22.82
N LYS A 5 -64.27 30.52 21.80
CA LYS A 5 -63.72 29.79 20.68
C LYS A 5 -62.23 29.43 20.99
N SER A 6 -62.02 28.19 21.36
CA SER A 6 -60.70 27.65 21.54
C SER A 6 -59.98 27.54 20.20
N LEU A 7 -58.99 28.38 20.02
CA LEU A 7 -58.08 28.31 18.89
C LEU A 7 -57.07 27.19 19.15
N ARG A 8 -57.22 26.09 18.45
CA ARG A 8 -56.24 25.02 18.49
C ARG A 8 -55.06 25.39 17.59
N VAL A 9 -53.95 25.74 18.23
CA VAL A 9 -52.70 25.90 17.56
C VAL A 9 -52.12 24.50 17.30
N ILE A 10 -52.08 24.12 16.04
CA ILE A 10 -51.40 22.91 15.61
C ILE A 10 -49.93 23.27 15.43
N CYS A 11 -49.13 22.89 16.39
CA CYS A 11 -47.68 22.91 16.23
C CYS A 11 -47.27 21.77 15.29
N VAL A 12 -46.98 22.10 14.06
CA VAL A 12 -46.32 21.21 13.14
C VAL A 12 -44.83 21.22 13.50
N SER A 13 -44.42 20.23 14.25
CA SER A 13 -43.03 19.99 14.52
C SER A 13 -42.38 19.42 13.27
N SER A 14 -41.71 20.28 12.52
CA SER A 14 -40.82 19.87 11.42
C SER A 14 -39.63 19.14 12.01
N LEU A 15 -39.60 17.83 11.94
CA LEU A 15 -38.38 17.03 12.18
C LEU A 15 -37.42 17.33 11.06
N LEU A 16 -36.42 18.13 11.35
CA LEU A 16 -35.23 18.27 10.50
C LEU A 16 -34.43 16.95 10.66
N PHE A 17 -34.57 16.08 9.69
CA PHE A 17 -33.61 14.98 9.53
C PHE A 17 -32.26 15.57 9.07
N ALA A 18 -31.37 15.78 10.01
CA ALA A 18 -29.98 16.02 9.67
C ALA A 18 -29.42 14.72 9.09
N ALA A 19 -29.36 14.63 7.77
CA ALA A 19 -28.58 13.62 7.10
C ALA A 19 -27.13 13.86 7.46
N VAL A 20 -26.62 13.09 8.42
CA VAL A 20 -25.19 12.97 8.64
C VAL A 20 -24.66 12.27 7.40
N GLY A 21 -24.18 13.05 6.45
CA GLY A 21 -23.43 12.53 5.33
C GLY A 21 -22.17 11.88 5.88
N GLY A 22 -22.21 10.56 6.00
CA GLY A 22 -21.01 9.79 6.26
C GLY A 22 -20.04 10.09 5.12
N GLY A 23 -18.95 10.80 5.43
CA GLY A 23 -17.87 10.99 4.48
C GLY A 23 -17.39 9.63 4.05
N ALA A 24 -17.73 9.23 2.83
CA ALA A 24 -17.04 8.14 2.19
C ALA A 24 -15.58 8.59 2.06
N TYR A 25 -14.74 8.09 2.93
CA TYR A 25 -13.30 8.15 2.68
C TYR A 25 -13.08 7.27 1.46
N ALA A 26 -13.12 7.90 0.30
CA ALA A 26 -12.60 7.28 -0.90
C ALA A 26 -11.13 7.06 -0.63
N GLN A 27 -10.77 5.86 -0.22
CA GLN A 27 -9.42 5.40 -0.37
C GLN A 27 -9.18 5.41 -1.87
N HIS A 28 -8.51 6.45 -2.33
CA HIS A 28 -7.92 6.42 -3.64
C HIS A 28 -6.83 5.36 -3.56
N ALA A 29 -7.24 4.11 -3.75
CA ALA A 29 -6.33 3.12 -4.21
C ALA A 29 -5.94 3.57 -5.61
N HIS A 30 -4.94 4.42 -5.69
CA HIS A 30 -4.22 4.60 -6.92
C HIS A 30 -3.63 3.24 -7.22
N SER A 31 -4.36 2.45 -8.00
CA SER A 31 -3.77 1.28 -8.62
C SER A 31 -2.79 1.82 -9.65
N HIS A 32 -1.62 2.22 -9.19
CA HIS A 32 -0.54 2.54 -10.08
C HIS A 32 -0.27 1.28 -10.90
N ALA A 33 -0.29 1.45 -12.21
CA ALA A 33 0.08 0.36 -13.10
C ALA A 33 1.43 -0.19 -12.65
N ALA A 34 1.52 -1.51 -12.54
CA ALA A 34 2.76 -2.21 -12.24
C ALA A 34 3.50 -2.52 -13.54
N PRO A 35 4.35 -1.61 -14.06
CA PRO A 35 4.93 -1.75 -15.40
C PRO A 35 5.84 -2.97 -15.54
N ASN A 36 6.30 -3.51 -14.43
CA ASN A 36 7.17 -4.68 -14.41
C ASN A 36 6.44 -5.98 -13.99
N GLY A 37 5.12 -5.94 -13.96
CA GLY A 37 4.28 -7.11 -13.65
C GLY A 37 4.26 -7.50 -12.18
N GLY A 38 4.64 -6.60 -11.29
CA GLY A 38 4.66 -6.79 -9.85
C GLY A 38 3.48 -6.14 -9.14
N GLN A 39 3.74 -5.68 -7.94
CA GLN A 39 2.80 -4.92 -7.12
C GLN A 39 3.46 -3.63 -6.64
N VAL A 40 2.78 -2.51 -6.82
CA VAL A 40 3.24 -1.19 -6.35
C VAL A 40 2.67 -0.90 -4.98
N GLN A 41 3.52 -0.46 -4.06
CA GLN A 41 3.14 0.01 -2.74
C GLN A 41 3.88 1.32 -2.44
N LYS A 42 3.26 2.15 -1.63
CA LYS A 42 3.92 3.36 -1.13
C LYS A 42 4.82 3.00 0.05
N ILE A 43 6.08 3.41 -0.02
CA ILE A 43 7.06 3.29 1.06
C ILE A 43 7.61 4.66 1.38
N GLY A 44 7.17 5.25 2.49
CA GLY A 44 7.52 6.62 2.83
C GLY A 44 7.06 7.60 1.75
N LYS A 45 7.97 8.37 1.19
CA LYS A 45 7.74 9.30 0.09
C LYS A 45 7.88 8.67 -1.30
N PHE A 46 8.28 7.41 -1.38
CA PHE A 46 8.51 6.70 -2.63
C PHE A 46 7.37 5.74 -2.95
N GLU A 47 7.27 5.39 -4.21
CA GLU A 47 6.51 4.26 -4.68
C GLU A 47 7.48 3.15 -5.08
N ALA A 48 7.18 1.93 -4.70
CA ALA A 48 8.06 0.81 -4.94
C ALA A 48 7.29 -0.38 -5.49
N GLU A 49 7.66 -0.84 -6.67
CA GLU A 49 7.12 -2.03 -7.30
C GLU A 49 7.99 -3.22 -6.99
N LEU A 50 7.44 -4.21 -6.30
CA LEU A 50 8.10 -5.49 -6.13
C LEU A 50 7.64 -6.45 -7.22
N ALA A 51 8.58 -6.92 -8.00
CA ALA A 51 8.37 -7.95 -9.02
C ALA A 51 9.22 -9.18 -8.70
N VAL A 52 8.62 -10.36 -8.81
CA VAL A 52 9.31 -11.63 -8.61
C VAL A 52 9.21 -12.42 -9.89
N LYS A 53 10.35 -12.74 -10.48
CA LYS A 53 10.46 -13.53 -11.71
C LYS A 53 11.44 -14.67 -11.49
N GLY A 54 10.94 -15.91 -11.54
CA GLY A 54 11.74 -17.07 -11.23
C GLY A 54 12.34 -16.98 -9.82
N ALA A 55 13.65 -17.11 -9.72
CA ALA A 55 14.40 -17.06 -8.46
C ALA A 55 14.98 -15.66 -8.17
N GLN A 56 14.38 -14.59 -8.69
CA GLN A 56 14.85 -13.23 -8.48
C GLN A 56 13.69 -12.30 -8.07
N ALA A 57 13.93 -11.53 -7.01
CA ALA A 57 13.07 -10.43 -6.61
C ALA A 57 13.74 -9.10 -6.97
N THR A 58 12.98 -8.17 -7.53
CA THR A 58 13.44 -6.83 -7.90
C THR A 58 12.46 -5.80 -7.37
N LEU A 59 12.99 -4.78 -6.70
CA LEU A 59 12.24 -3.63 -6.23
C LEU A 59 12.60 -2.43 -7.09
N TYR A 60 11.60 -1.85 -7.77
CA TYR A 60 11.75 -0.66 -8.60
C TYR A 60 11.24 0.55 -7.82
N VAL A 61 12.10 1.53 -7.60
CA VAL A 61 11.78 2.70 -6.79
C VAL A 61 11.52 3.92 -7.68
N THR A 62 10.39 4.56 -7.48
CA THR A 62 10.01 5.80 -8.15
C THR A 62 9.59 6.85 -7.13
N ASP A 63 9.57 8.12 -7.53
CA ASP A 63 8.94 9.17 -6.75
C ASP A 63 7.42 9.22 -6.97
N GLU A 64 6.74 10.14 -6.30
CA GLU A 64 5.30 10.32 -6.44
C GLU A 64 4.83 10.79 -7.83
N ASN A 65 5.77 11.17 -8.70
CA ASN A 65 5.52 11.57 -10.08
C ASN A 65 5.93 10.48 -11.10
N ASP A 66 6.06 9.23 -10.64
CA ASP A 66 6.50 8.08 -11.44
C ASP A 66 7.92 8.23 -12.04
N LYS A 67 8.72 9.13 -11.53
CA LYS A 67 10.11 9.28 -11.95
C LYS A 67 11.01 8.29 -11.24
N LYS A 68 11.91 7.67 -11.99
CA LYS A 68 12.93 6.78 -11.43
C LYS A 68 13.81 7.52 -10.44
N VAL A 69 14.00 6.92 -9.28
CA VAL A 69 14.90 7.39 -8.22
C VAL A 69 16.17 6.55 -8.26
N ASP A 70 17.33 7.20 -8.21
CA ASP A 70 18.59 6.48 -8.11
C ASP A 70 18.62 5.68 -6.79
N ALA A 71 18.70 4.37 -6.91
CA ALA A 71 18.73 3.45 -5.77
C ALA A 71 20.15 3.07 -5.33
N GLY A 72 21.17 3.74 -5.84
CA GLY A 72 22.56 3.42 -5.56
C GLY A 72 22.95 3.55 -4.09
N SER A 73 22.30 4.44 -3.34
CA SER A 73 22.49 4.62 -1.90
C SER A 73 21.46 3.87 -1.04
N MET A 74 20.54 3.16 -1.68
CA MET A 74 19.46 2.47 -1.02
C MET A 74 19.76 1.00 -0.77
N ALA A 75 19.05 0.43 0.19
CA ALA A 75 18.98 -1.01 0.43
C ALA A 75 17.58 -1.34 0.92
N ALA A 76 17.14 -2.56 0.67
CA ALA A 76 15.88 -3.05 1.21
C ALA A 76 16.08 -4.41 1.87
N THR A 77 15.32 -4.62 2.94
CA THR A 77 15.23 -5.92 3.60
C THR A 77 13.81 -6.44 3.43
N ALA A 78 13.67 -7.61 2.84
CA ALA A 78 12.39 -8.28 2.69
C ALA A 78 12.30 -9.47 3.63
N VAL A 79 11.29 -9.48 4.48
CA VAL A 79 10.93 -10.67 5.26
C VAL A 79 9.87 -11.41 4.47
N VAL A 80 10.22 -12.57 3.94
CA VAL A 80 9.40 -13.38 3.03
C VAL A 80 8.84 -14.58 3.77
N LEU A 81 7.57 -14.87 3.57
CA LEU A 81 6.94 -16.09 4.05
C LEU A 81 7.23 -17.23 3.06
N ALA A 82 8.15 -18.10 3.43
CA ALA A 82 8.51 -19.28 2.66
C ALA A 82 7.56 -20.46 2.93
N LYS A 83 7.73 -21.52 2.17
CA LYS A 83 6.99 -22.79 2.36
C LYS A 83 7.04 -23.25 3.82
N GLY A 84 5.91 -23.72 4.34
CA GLY A 84 5.79 -24.17 5.73
C GLY A 84 5.73 -23.05 6.75
N ASN A 85 5.32 -21.84 6.33
CA ASN A 85 5.22 -20.65 7.18
C ASN A 85 6.55 -20.21 7.80
N GLN A 86 7.67 -20.59 7.20
CA GLN A 86 8.99 -20.11 7.62
C GLN A 86 9.23 -18.69 7.14
N GLN A 87 9.75 -17.85 8.01
CA GLN A 87 10.18 -16.51 7.63
C GLN A 87 11.63 -16.54 7.17
N LYS A 88 11.87 -16.01 5.96
CA LYS A 88 13.19 -15.83 5.38
C LYS A 88 13.47 -14.35 5.19
N THR A 89 14.62 -13.91 5.61
CA THR A 89 15.07 -12.53 5.39
C THR A 89 15.96 -12.47 4.19
N VAL A 90 15.62 -11.59 3.26
CA VAL A 90 16.35 -11.37 2.01
C VAL A 90 16.81 -9.92 1.98
N GLU A 91 18.09 -9.71 1.71
CA GLU A 91 18.64 -8.37 1.51
C GLU A 91 18.68 -8.03 0.02
N MET A 92 18.04 -6.94 -0.34
CA MET A 92 18.00 -6.42 -1.70
C MET A 92 19.02 -5.29 -1.83
N ARG A 93 19.89 -5.39 -2.82
CA ARG A 93 20.99 -4.47 -3.05
C ARG A 93 20.84 -3.74 -4.38
N PRO A 94 21.46 -2.57 -4.54
CA PRO A 94 21.43 -1.84 -5.80
C PRO A 94 21.83 -2.71 -6.99
N ALA A 95 20.98 -2.68 -8.03
CA ALA A 95 21.15 -3.44 -9.27
C ALA A 95 21.18 -2.53 -10.51
N GLY A 96 21.52 -1.27 -10.31
CA GLY A 96 21.57 -0.24 -11.33
C GLY A 96 20.28 0.59 -11.39
N GLU A 97 20.39 1.83 -11.82
CA GLU A 97 19.28 2.78 -11.95
C GLU A 97 18.43 2.86 -10.66
N ASN A 98 17.14 2.59 -10.77
CA ASN A 98 16.17 2.61 -9.68
C ASN A 98 15.87 1.22 -9.11
N LYS A 99 16.76 0.25 -9.30
CA LYS A 99 16.51 -1.15 -8.95
C LYS A 99 17.32 -1.60 -7.73
N LEU A 100 16.64 -2.33 -6.86
CA LEU A 100 17.22 -3.18 -5.84
C LEU A 100 16.84 -4.63 -6.15
N ALA A 101 17.76 -5.56 -6.07
CA ALA A 101 17.52 -6.94 -6.43
C ALA A 101 18.14 -7.92 -5.44
N SER A 102 17.57 -9.11 -5.39
CA SER A 102 18.10 -10.25 -4.65
C SER A 102 17.66 -11.57 -5.28
N ALA A 103 18.51 -12.59 -5.11
CA ALA A 103 18.12 -13.96 -5.41
C ALA A 103 17.17 -14.51 -4.34
N ILE A 104 16.25 -15.36 -4.76
CA ILE A 104 15.36 -16.14 -3.91
C ILE A 104 15.78 -17.61 -4.03
N ASP A 105 16.41 -18.14 -3.00
CA ASP A 105 16.98 -19.49 -2.97
C ASP A 105 16.17 -20.47 -2.13
N PHE A 106 14.92 -20.14 -1.86
CA PHE A 106 14.02 -20.98 -1.08
C PHE A 106 12.66 -21.10 -1.77
N PRO A 107 11.94 -22.21 -1.54
CA PRO A 107 10.62 -22.40 -2.16
C PRO A 107 9.56 -21.50 -1.51
N VAL A 108 8.69 -20.96 -2.35
CA VAL A 108 7.50 -20.22 -1.95
C VAL A 108 6.28 -20.93 -2.52
N GLU A 109 5.27 -21.17 -1.69
CA GLU A 109 4.01 -21.78 -2.12
C GLU A 109 2.92 -20.73 -2.31
N GLY A 110 2.25 -20.82 -3.46
CA GLY A 110 1.12 -19.96 -3.79
C GLY A 110 1.52 -18.52 -3.96
N LYS A 111 1.22 -17.68 -2.99
CA LYS A 111 1.55 -16.25 -3.04
C LYS A 111 2.90 -15.94 -2.42
N PHE A 112 3.67 -15.13 -3.12
CA PHE A 112 4.87 -14.51 -2.57
C PHE A 112 4.46 -13.35 -1.65
N ARG A 113 4.59 -13.54 -0.37
CA ARG A 113 4.24 -12.54 0.65
C ARG A 113 5.50 -12.01 1.30
N ALA A 114 5.67 -10.71 1.29
CA ALA A 114 6.85 -10.08 1.84
C ALA A 114 6.50 -8.78 2.57
N THR A 115 7.22 -8.52 3.66
CA THR A 115 7.28 -7.19 4.26
C THR A 115 8.62 -6.59 3.90
N VAL A 116 8.60 -5.51 3.14
CA VAL A 116 9.79 -4.82 2.66
C VAL A 116 10.04 -3.57 3.47
N THR A 117 11.24 -3.45 4.01
CA THR A 117 11.74 -2.23 4.66
C THR A 117 12.77 -1.58 3.75
N LEU A 118 12.50 -0.35 3.33
CA LEU A 118 13.41 0.44 2.48
C LEU A 118 14.26 1.37 3.36
N ARG A 119 15.54 1.42 3.06
CA ARG A 119 16.50 2.35 3.69
C ARG A 119 17.20 3.18 2.62
N ASP A 120 17.51 4.40 2.98
CA ASP A 120 18.39 5.28 2.20
C ASP A 120 19.61 5.62 3.07
N GLY A 121 20.78 5.10 2.72
CA GLY A 121 21.91 5.10 3.63
C GLY A 121 21.61 4.32 4.90
N THR A 122 21.72 4.96 6.07
CA THR A 122 21.39 4.39 7.37
C THR A 122 19.97 4.69 7.84
N ALA A 123 19.24 5.57 7.13
CA ALA A 123 17.90 5.99 7.51
C ALA A 123 16.83 5.05 6.95
N GLU A 124 15.91 4.61 7.80
CA GLU A 124 14.74 3.87 7.39
C GLU A 124 13.75 4.84 6.71
N VAL A 125 13.39 4.55 5.47
CA VAL A 125 12.41 5.33 4.70
C VAL A 125 10.98 4.92 5.05
N GLY A 126 10.74 3.62 5.16
CA GLY A 126 9.44 3.06 5.49
C GLY A 126 9.34 1.57 5.19
N LYS A 127 8.13 1.05 5.36
CA LYS A 127 7.80 -0.37 5.16
C LYS A 127 6.53 -0.53 4.36
N ALA A 128 6.43 -1.60 3.60
CA ALA A 128 5.21 -2.01 2.93
C ALA A 128 5.08 -3.53 2.85
N ARG A 129 3.84 -3.98 2.74
CA ARG A 129 3.52 -5.41 2.57
C ARG A 129 3.15 -5.68 1.12
N TYR A 130 3.67 -6.77 0.61
CA TYR A 130 3.42 -7.25 -0.74
C TYR A 130 2.81 -8.64 -0.70
N SER A 131 1.92 -8.90 -1.66
CA SER A 131 1.36 -10.22 -1.91
C SER A 131 1.23 -10.41 -3.42
N LEU A 132 2.11 -11.22 -3.98
CA LEU A 132 2.23 -11.46 -5.42
C LEU A 132 1.94 -12.93 -5.71
N ASP A 133 1.44 -13.21 -6.90
CA ASP A 133 1.39 -14.59 -7.37
C ASP A 133 2.82 -15.05 -7.71
N ALA A 134 3.23 -16.16 -7.10
CA ALA A 134 4.50 -16.81 -7.44
C ALA A 134 4.34 -17.45 -8.82
N LYS A 135 5.16 -17.01 -9.79
CA LYS A 135 5.17 -17.55 -11.16
C LYS A 135 6.46 -18.34 -11.41
#